data_55c7055a7341dc90d66f32e0f26d9bea
#
_entry.id   55c7055a7341dc90d66f32e0f26d9bea
#
_cell.length_a   1.000
_cell.length_b   1.000
_cell.length_c   1.000
_cell.angle_alpha   90.00
_cell.angle_beta   90.00
_cell.angle_gamma   90.00
#
_symmetry.space_group_name_H-M   'P 1'
#
loop_
_entity.id
_entity.type
_entity.pdbx_description
1 polymer ?
#
loop_
_entity_poly.entity_id
_entity_poly.type
_entity_poly.pdbx_seq_one_letter_code
_entity_poly.pdbx_strand_id
1 'polypeptide(L)'
;MATDAKFDKVQKILKHENADALEIAIVSNFPCVVRKGEFKEGGWCFYIRDDAKLVAFDEKAAEVTKMKEAGMLIPENIDDIVKLTFEWQRPLLKYLGGGGRVKTVKLRGQTSMGILLKPEVVWTAGGPECEETCLWEELNKKIASETGSSFLESKLGVTHWSAPIGNIGDLNVLHQGLDFGLAASDEENWQNLPEEDLHLGAKCLVTKKLDGTSCTVICQPNGEWSVASRRMTFNVKQMEAEGQENVYTRYTREAVKAGLWYAREHNVVIALRGEVCCSTVQKFGINKDKDLNGFFIYGVEFPEAEDFYVKHGVYGSGKHFTDVVKEMEAAGFCLKTVPVVCESVVSRELLKEYNDKPASWGEGVVLNISCEGVKPSTFSAVWSYKSKSQDYLMKIK
;
A
#
# COMPACT_ATOMS: atom_id res chain seq x y z
N MET A 1 0.25 -9.00 -8.33
CA MET A 1 0.48 -7.61 -7.86
C MET A 1 -0.64 -6.74 -8.41
N ALA A 2 -1.20 -5.87 -7.59
CA ALA A 2 -2.19 -4.91 -8.08
C ALA A 2 -1.53 -3.94 -9.06
N THR A 3 -2.21 -3.66 -10.16
CA THR A 3 -1.71 -2.78 -11.22
C THR A 3 -2.04 -1.31 -10.90
N ASP A 4 -1.14 -0.39 -11.24
CA ASP A 4 -1.35 1.05 -11.01
C ASP A 4 -2.31 1.67 -12.01
N ALA A 5 -2.61 0.99 -13.10
CA ALA A 5 -3.62 1.35 -14.08
C ALA A 5 -4.44 0.12 -14.51
N LYS A 6 -5.74 0.30 -14.71
CA LYS A 6 -6.66 -0.74 -15.16
C LYS A 6 -7.48 -0.24 -16.34
N PHE A 7 -7.83 -1.13 -17.25
CA PHE A 7 -8.88 -0.92 -18.23
C PHE A 7 -10.11 -1.68 -17.73
N ASP A 8 -11.14 -0.95 -17.33
CA ASP A 8 -12.29 -1.51 -16.61
C ASP A 8 -13.58 -0.80 -17.01
N LYS A 9 -14.70 -1.33 -16.60
CA LYS A 9 -16.03 -0.74 -16.84
C LYS A 9 -16.48 0.09 -15.65
N VAL A 10 -17.16 1.20 -15.94
CA VAL A 10 -17.86 1.97 -14.92
C VAL A 10 -19.00 1.11 -14.37
N GLN A 11 -18.90 0.77 -13.09
CA GLN A 11 -19.85 -0.10 -12.40
C GLN A 11 -21.17 0.61 -12.10
N LYS A 12 -21.07 1.90 -11.73
CA LYS A 12 -22.24 2.71 -11.34
C LYS A 12 -21.96 4.20 -11.49
N ILE A 13 -22.98 4.98 -11.81
CA ILE A 13 -22.96 6.44 -11.76
C ILE A 13 -23.88 6.92 -10.64
N LEU A 14 -23.36 7.71 -9.72
CA LEU A 14 -24.10 8.27 -8.59
C LEU A 14 -24.17 9.79 -8.74
N LYS A 15 -25.28 10.38 -8.28
CA LYS A 15 -25.46 11.83 -8.22
C LYS A 15 -24.46 12.43 -7.23
N HIS A 16 -23.82 13.53 -7.62
CA HIS A 16 -23.03 14.34 -6.70
C HIS A 16 -23.94 15.28 -5.92
N GLU A 17 -23.97 15.18 -4.58
CA GLU A 17 -24.92 15.91 -3.74
C GLU A 17 -24.70 17.43 -3.73
N ASN A 18 -23.45 17.87 -3.88
CA ASN A 18 -23.05 19.29 -3.73
C ASN A 18 -22.59 19.92 -5.05
N ALA A 19 -22.90 19.34 -6.20
CA ALA A 19 -22.53 19.92 -7.50
C ALA A 19 -23.38 19.39 -8.64
N ASP A 20 -24.07 20.27 -9.35
CA ASP A 20 -24.95 19.91 -10.48
C ASP A 20 -24.17 19.49 -11.75
N ALA A 21 -22.93 19.95 -11.89
CA ALA A 21 -22.06 19.66 -13.04
C ALA A 21 -21.14 18.46 -12.83
N LEU A 22 -21.25 17.77 -11.69
CA LEU A 22 -20.43 16.60 -11.33
C LEU A 22 -21.30 15.40 -11.01
N GLU A 23 -20.72 14.22 -11.17
CA GLU A 23 -21.28 12.94 -10.74
C GLU A 23 -20.15 12.05 -10.23
N ILE A 24 -20.49 10.94 -9.60
CA ILE A 24 -19.53 10.01 -9.03
C ILE A 24 -19.61 8.71 -9.83
N ALA A 25 -18.55 8.39 -10.56
CA ALA A 25 -18.38 7.10 -11.20
C ALA A 25 -17.71 6.12 -10.25
N ILE A 26 -18.26 4.93 -10.11
CA ILE A 26 -17.66 3.83 -9.35
C ILE A 26 -16.96 2.91 -10.34
N VAL A 27 -15.65 2.74 -10.17
CA VAL A 27 -14.81 1.84 -10.99
C VAL A 27 -13.89 1.05 -10.08
N SER A 28 -13.80 -0.26 -10.26
CA SER A 28 -13.03 -1.15 -9.36
C SER A 28 -13.35 -0.92 -7.87
N ASN A 29 -14.60 -0.64 -7.54
CA ASN A 29 -15.11 -0.27 -6.21
C ASN A 29 -14.58 1.07 -5.64
N PHE A 30 -13.93 1.91 -6.45
CA PHE A 30 -13.46 3.23 -6.04
C PHE A 30 -14.38 4.34 -6.57
N PRO A 31 -14.72 5.33 -5.75
CA PRO A 31 -15.44 6.51 -6.20
C PRO A 31 -14.50 7.49 -6.91
N CYS A 32 -14.86 7.90 -8.10
CA CYS A 32 -14.17 8.92 -8.86
C CYS A 32 -15.15 10.04 -9.22
N VAL A 33 -14.87 11.26 -8.84
CA VAL A 33 -15.68 12.42 -9.22
C VAL A 33 -15.32 12.83 -10.65
N VAL A 34 -16.31 12.85 -11.51
CA VAL A 34 -16.20 13.14 -12.95
C VAL A 34 -17.18 14.24 -13.36
N ARG A 35 -17.07 14.77 -14.56
CA ARG A 35 -18.06 15.69 -15.11
C ARG A 35 -19.34 14.92 -15.41
N LYS A 36 -20.48 15.58 -15.21
CA LYS A 36 -21.79 15.01 -15.49
C LYS A 36 -21.91 14.62 -16.97
N GLY A 37 -22.34 13.37 -17.22
CA GLY A 37 -22.49 12.82 -18.56
C GLY A 37 -21.18 12.45 -19.25
N GLU A 38 -20.05 12.52 -18.55
CA GLU A 38 -18.74 12.18 -19.13
C GLU A 38 -18.56 10.67 -19.30
N PHE A 39 -19.11 9.89 -18.38
CA PHE A 39 -19.09 8.42 -18.41
C PHE A 39 -20.50 7.84 -18.33
N LYS A 40 -20.66 6.57 -18.70
CA LYS A 40 -21.91 5.82 -18.62
C LYS A 40 -21.69 4.51 -17.86
N GLU A 41 -22.70 4.04 -17.14
CA GLU A 41 -22.68 2.69 -16.55
C GLU A 41 -22.42 1.64 -17.63
N GLY A 42 -21.54 0.68 -17.36
CA GLY A 42 -21.09 -0.33 -18.33
C GLY A 42 -20.09 0.18 -19.38
N GLY A 43 -19.84 1.50 -19.46
CA GLY A 43 -18.87 2.08 -20.39
C GLY A 43 -17.42 1.78 -19.97
N TRP A 44 -16.56 1.55 -20.96
CA TRP A 44 -15.13 1.33 -20.72
C TRP A 44 -14.40 2.61 -20.34
N CYS A 45 -13.41 2.49 -19.44
CA CYS A 45 -12.52 3.57 -19.04
C CYS A 45 -11.14 3.04 -18.67
N PHE A 46 -10.14 3.91 -18.71
CA PHE A 46 -8.89 3.69 -18.02
C PHE A 46 -9.00 4.27 -16.62
N TYR A 47 -8.71 3.46 -15.61
CA TYR A 47 -8.64 3.85 -14.22
C TYR A 47 -7.18 3.86 -13.77
N ILE A 48 -6.67 5.02 -13.36
CA ILE A 48 -5.36 5.19 -12.75
C ILE A 48 -5.61 5.36 -11.24
N ARG A 49 -5.11 4.43 -10.45
CA ARG A 49 -5.38 4.38 -9.01
C ARG A 49 -4.65 5.50 -8.26
N ASP A 50 -5.11 5.80 -7.06
CA ASP A 50 -4.33 6.59 -6.12
C ASP A 50 -3.06 5.81 -5.73
N ASP A 51 -1.97 6.54 -5.45
CA ASP A 51 -0.60 6.03 -5.30
C ASP A 51 0.09 5.59 -6.61
N ALA A 52 -0.54 5.75 -7.76
CA ALA A 52 0.15 5.74 -9.04
C ALA A 52 0.99 7.02 -9.22
N LYS A 53 2.01 6.94 -10.06
CA LYS A 53 2.89 8.06 -10.43
C LYS A 53 2.85 8.26 -11.94
N LEU A 54 2.66 9.49 -12.39
CA LEU A 54 2.77 9.86 -13.79
C LEU A 54 4.25 10.15 -14.13
N VAL A 55 4.86 9.28 -14.93
CA VAL A 55 6.32 9.29 -15.21
C VAL A 55 6.76 10.57 -15.93
N ALA A 56 5.98 11.03 -16.90
CA ALA A 56 6.32 12.25 -17.66
C ALA A 56 6.45 13.49 -16.76
N PHE A 57 5.65 13.56 -15.69
CA PHE A 57 5.74 14.65 -14.73
C PHE A 57 7.06 14.64 -13.93
N ASP A 58 7.52 13.45 -13.53
CA ASP A 58 8.75 13.32 -12.75
C ASP A 58 10.02 13.65 -13.53
N GLU A 59 10.10 13.15 -14.76
CA GLU A 59 11.23 13.43 -15.66
C GLU A 59 11.36 14.94 -15.92
N LYS A 60 10.25 15.62 -16.17
CA LYS A 60 10.24 17.05 -16.42
C LYS A 60 10.49 17.89 -15.16
N ALA A 61 9.97 17.46 -14.01
CA ALA A 61 10.31 18.10 -12.73
C ALA A 61 11.81 18.01 -12.42
N ALA A 62 12.43 16.86 -12.69
CA ALA A 62 13.87 16.68 -12.54
C ALA A 62 14.68 17.54 -13.52
N GLU A 63 14.23 17.69 -14.78
CA GLU A 63 14.84 18.56 -15.77
C GLU A 63 14.78 20.04 -15.36
N VAL A 64 13.62 20.50 -14.89
CA VAL A 64 13.45 21.88 -14.36
C VAL A 64 14.37 22.12 -13.15
N THR A 65 14.52 21.15 -12.27
CA THR A 65 15.43 21.25 -11.12
C THR A 65 16.89 21.39 -11.57
N LYS A 66 17.32 20.56 -12.52
CA LYS A 66 18.68 20.66 -13.12
C LYS A 66 18.90 22.00 -13.80
N MET A 67 17.91 22.52 -14.51
CA MET A 67 17.99 23.86 -15.14
C MET A 67 18.15 24.96 -14.08
N LYS A 68 17.41 24.89 -12.96
CA LYS A 68 17.55 25.82 -11.83
C LYS A 68 18.94 25.77 -11.21
N GLU A 69 19.43 24.57 -10.93
CA GLU A 69 20.77 24.38 -10.35
C GLU A 69 21.88 24.84 -11.26
N ALA A 70 21.70 24.73 -12.58
CA ALA A 70 22.64 25.22 -13.60
C ALA A 70 22.53 26.73 -13.86
N GLY A 71 21.65 27.47 -13.18
CA GLY A 71 21.43 28.91 -13.41
C GLY A 71 20.83 29.23 -14.78
N MET A 72 20.21 28.27 -15.43
CA MET A 72 19.56 28.45 -16.73
C MET A 72 18.20 29.12 -16.58
N LEU A 73 17.81 29.94 -17.58
CA LEU A 73 16.46 30.51 -17.64
C LEU A 73 15.42 29.38 -17.71
N ILE A 74 14.53 29.39 -16.73
CA ILE A 74 13.38 28.47 -16.73
C ILE A 74 12.35 29.07 -17.67
N PRO A 75 11.76 28.28 -18.60
CA PRO A 75 10.63 28.76 -19.38
C PRO A 75 9.54 29.30 -18.46
N GLU A 76 9.03 30.49 -18.76
CA GLU A 76 7.96 31.14 -17.95
C GLU A 76 6.70 30.28 -17.84
N ASN A 77 6.58 29.29 -18.73
CA ASN A 77 5.46 28.39 -18.80
C ASN A 77 5.89 26.93 -18.62
N ILE A 78 5.88 26.45 -17.39
CA ILE A 78 6.13 25.04 -17.05
C ILE A 78 5.19 24.09 -17.82
N ASP A 79 4.05 24.58 -18.27
CA ASP A 79 3.08 23.90 -19.11
C ASP A 79 3.62 23.54 -20.51
N ASP A 80 4.59 24.29 -21.01
CA ASP A 80 5.20 24.01 -22.32
C ASP A 80 6.19 22.85 -22.25
N ILE A 81 6.73 22.60 -21.08
CA ILE A 81 7.65 21.48 -20.83
C ILE A 81 6.85 20.16 -20.74
N VAL A 82 5.62 20.20 -20.21
CA VAL A 82 4.74 19.03 -20.10
C VAL A 82 4.10 18.66 -21.44
N LYS A 83 4.07 19.57 -22.43
CA LYS A 83 3.46 19.35 -23.75
C LYS A 83 4.06 18.18 -24.57
N LEU A 84 5.23 17.70 -24.23
CA LEU A 84 6.01 16.85 -25.15
C LEU A 84 5.75 15.34 -25.03
N THR A 85 5.06 14.84 -24.00
CA THR A 85 4.96 13.40 -23.82
C THR A 85 3.54 12.85 -23.71
N PHE A 86 2.66 13.50 -22.92
CA PHE A 86 1.26 13.06 -22.76
C PHE A 86 0.35 14.27 -22.56
N GLU A 87 -0.14 14.86 -23.65
CA GLU A 87 -1.04 16.04 -23.58
C GLU A 87 -2.27 15.83 -22.70
N TRP A 88 -2.79 14.61 -22.62
CA TRP A 88 -3.93 14.26 -21.79
C TRP A 88 -3.65 14.40 -20.28
N GLN A 89 -2.39 14.34 -19.85
CA GLN A 89 -2.01 14.50 -18.43
C GLN A 89 -2.06 15.96 -17.97
N ARG A 90 -2.00 16.91 -18.87
CA ARG A 90 -1.96 18.35 -18.55
C ARG A 90 -3.12 18.84 -17.66
N PRO A 91 -4.38 18.52 -17.92
CA PRO A 91 -5.49 18.94 -17.06
C PRO A 91 -5.45 18.33 -15.67
N LEU A 92 -4.68 17.27 -15.49
CA LEU A 92 -4.59 16.50 -14.24
C LEU A 92 -3.56 17.05 -13.26
N LEU A 93 -2.61 17.90 -13.72
CA LEU A 93 -1.50 18.41 -12.91
C LEU A 93 -1.95 18.99 -11.55
N LYS A 94 -3.11 19.66 -11.53
CA LYS A 94 -3.68 20.24 -10.30
C LYS A 94 -4.15 19.20 -9.26
N TYR A 95 -4.32 17.94 -9.67
CA TYR A 95 -4.76 16.83 -8.82
C TYR A 95 -3.59 15.94 -8.37
N LEU A 96 -2.37 16.23 -8.87
CA LEU A 96 -1.19 15.44 -8.54
C LEU A 96 -0.50 16.00 -7.29
N GLY A 97 0.15 15.11 -6.57
CA GLY A 97 1.07 15.47 -5.50
C GLY A 97 2.49 15.66 -5.99
N GLY A 98 3.40 15.93 -5.06
CA GLY A 98 4.82 16.03 -5.36
C GLY A 98 5.32 14.77 -6.09
N GLY A 99 6.16 14.95 -7.10
CA GLY A 99 6.71 13.87 -7.92
C GLY A 99 5.69 13.17 -8.83
N GLY A 100 4.60 13.82 -9.20
CA GLY A 100 3.58 13.27 -10.11
C GLY A 100 2.67 12.21 -9.50
N ARG A 101 2.60 12.11 -8.16
CA ARG A 101 1.76 11.14 -7.45
C ARG A 101 0.27 11.46 -7.62
N VAL A 102 -0.51 10.48 -8.07
CA VAL A 102 -1.97 10.54 -8.04
C VAL A 102 -2.46 10.42 -6.60
N LYS A 103 -3.31 11.33 -6.17
CA LYS A 103 -3.82 11.39 -4.79
C LYS A 103 -5.33 11.23 -4.76
N THR A 104 -5.82 10.64 -3.67
CA THR A 104 -7.21 10.79 -3.27
C THR A 104 -7.48 12.26 -2.97
N VAL A 105 -8.50 12.84 -3.54
CA VAL A 105 -8.88 14.24 -3.35
C VAL A 105 -10.34 14.37 -2.92
N LYS A 106 -10.67 15.51 -2.30
CA LYS A 106 -12.06 15.84 -1.97
C LYS A 106 -12.54 16.93 -2.91
N LEU A 107 -13.54 16.62 -3.74
CA LEU A 107 -14.12 17.55 -4.67
C LEU A 107 -15.54 17.90 -4.21
N ARG A 108 -15.74 19.15 -3.79
CA ARG A 108 -17.02 19.67 -3.25
C ARG A 108 -17.67 18.75 -2.20
N GLY A 109 -16.85 18.19 -1.31
CA GLY A 109 -17.30 17.35 -0.21
C GLY A 109 -17.34 15.84 -0.51
N GLN A 110 -17.19 15.42 -1.76
CA GLN A 110 -17.16 14.00 -2.17
C GLN A 110 -15.73 13.54 -2.41
N THR A 111 -15.44 12.32 -1.97
CA THR A 111 -14.13 11.69 -2.15
C THR A 111 -13.99 11.22 -3.60
N SER A 112 -12.83 11.51 -4.21
CA SER A 112 -12.41 10.99 -5.51
C SER A 112 -11.08 10.26 -5.35
N MET A 113 -11.05 8.99 -5.70
CA MET A 113 -9.91 8.09 -5.54
C MET A 113 -9.40 7.67 -6.92
N GLY A 114 -8.27 8.22 -7.33
CA GLY A 114 -7.72 7.95 -8.66
C GLY A 114 -8.27 8.87 -9.76
N ILE A 115 -7.96 8.52 -10.99
CA ILE A 115 -8.27 9.29 -12.20
C ILE A 115 -8.95 8.38 -13.21
N LEU A 116 -10.06 8.83 -13.81
CA LEU A 116 -10.70 8.17 -14.93
C LEU A 116 -10.40 8.89 -16.24
N LEU A 117 -10.09 8.13 -17.27
CA LEU A 117 -9.86 8.62 -18.62
C LEU A 117 -10.78 7.87 -19.58
N LYS A 118 -11.33 8.61 -20.52
CA LYS A 118 -12.01 7.99 -21.66
C LYS A 118 -11.01 7.28 -22.54
N PRO A 119 -11.34 6.11 -23.09
CA PRO A 119 -10.45 5.38 -23.98
C PRO A 119 -9.98 6.22 -25.16
N GLU A 120 -10.83 7.06 -25.72
CA GLU A 120 -10.54 7.93 -26.88
C GLU A 120 -9.45 8.96 -26.57
N VAL A 121 -9.37 9.46 -25.33
CA VAL A 121 -8.36 10.44 -24.93
C VAL A 121 -6.96 9.87 -25.01
N VAL A 122 -6.81 8.57 -24.74
CA VAL A 122 -5.52 7.88 -24.72
C VAL A 122 -5.18 7.31 -26.10
N TRP A 123 -6.20 6.92 -26.88
CA TRP A 123 -6.00 6.16 -28.13
C TRP A 123 -5.91 7.02 -29.38
N THR A 124 -6.48 8.23 -29.39
CA THR A 124 -6.43 9.16 -30.54
C THR A 124 -5.04 9.70 -30.87
N ALA A 125 -4.07 9.53 -29.98
CA ALA A 125 -2.68 9.92 -30.22
C ALA A 125 -1.88 8.93 -31.09
N GLY A 126 -2.51 8.16 -32.00
CA GLY A 126 -1.82 7.31 -32.97
C GLY A 126 -2.33 5.87 -33.12
N GLY A 127 -3.55 5.58 -32.70
CA GLY A 127 -4.17 4.26 -32.84
C GLY A 127 -5.07 4.16 -34.10
N PRO A 128 -5.31 2.95 -34.61
CA PRO A 128 -6.16 2.74 -35.78
C PRO A 128 -7.62 3.14 -35.51
N GLU A 129 -8.25 3.72 -36.49
CA GLU A 129 -9.71 3.89 -36.55
C GLU A 129 -10.38 2.52 -36.45
N CYS A 130 -11.11 2.23 -35.38
CA CYS A 130 -11.79 0.97 -35.18
C CYS A 130 -13.17 1.14 -34.55
N GLU A 131 -14.14 0.33 -35.01
CA GLU A 131 -15.48 0.28 -34.43
C GLU A 131 -15.44 -0.12 -32.95
N GLU A 132 -16.04 0.69 -32.10
CA GLU A 132 -15.80 0.86 -30.67
C GLU A 132 -15.85 -0.40 -29.79
N THR A 133 -16.67 -1.38 -30.11
CA THR A 133 -16.93 -2.52 -29.21
C THR A 133 -15.94 -3.68 -29.33
N CYS A 134 -15.53 -4.04 -30.53
CA CYS A 134 -14.62 -5.17 -30.73
C CYS A 134 -13.20 -4.90 -30.24
N LEU A 135 -12.73 -3.67 -30.40
CA LEU A 135 -11.38 -3.28 -30.02
C LEU A 135 -11.16 -3.30 -28.49
N TRP A 136 -12.18 -2.88 -27.75
CA TRP A 136 -12.11 -2.83 -26.28
C TRP A 136 -12.12 -4.21 -25.65
N GLU A 137 -12.81 -5.17 -26.21
CA GLU A 137 -12.79 -6.56 -25.77
C GLU A 137 -11.44 -7.23 -26.09
N GLU A 138 -10.87 -6.94 -27.26
CA GLU A 138 -9.54 -7.42 -27.63
C GLU A 138 -8.44 -6.78 -26.77
N LEU A 139 -8.54 -5.48 -26.48
CA LEU A 139 -7.64 -4.79 -25.58
C LEU A 139 -7.72 -5.38 -24.17
N ASN A 140 -8.92 -5.68 -23.67
CA ASN A 140 -9.11 -6.31 -22.37
C ASN A 140 -8.48 -7.73 -22.34
N LYS A 141 -8.65 -8.52 -23.37
CA LYS A 141 -8.00 -9.84 -23.49
C LYS A 141 -6.48 -9.72 -23.49
N LYS A 142 -5.93 -8.71 -24.18
CA LYS A 142 -4.49 -8.44 -24.22
C LYS A 142 -3.95 -7.95 -22.89
N ILE A 143 -4.71 -7.13 -22.17
CA ILE A 143 -4.38 -6.65 -20.82
C ILE A 143 -4.47 -7.78 -19.81
N ALA A 144 -5.41 -8.71 -19.95
CA ALA A 144 -5.55 -9.90 -19.11
C ALA A 144 -4.47 -10.96 -19.35
N SER A 145 -3.73 -10.90 -20.45
CA SER A 145 -2.55 -11.73 -20.67
C SER A 145 -1.39 -11.30 -19.76
N GLU A 146 -0.43 -12.19 -19.46
CA GLU A 146 0.67 -11.96 -18.52
C GLU A 146 1.51 -10.68 -18.76
N THR A 147 1.45 -10.12 -19.97
CA THR A 147 2.14 -8.87 -20.34
C THR A 147 1.25 -7.62 -20.22
N GLY A 148 -0.02 -7.78 -19.86
CA GLY A 148 -1.05 -6.76 -20.05
C GLY A 148 -0.94 -5.56 -19.11
N SER A 149 -0.60 -5.77 -17.84
CA SER A 149 -0.51 -4.67 -16.88
C SER A 149 0.68 -3.75 -17.17
N SER A 150 1.85 -4.30 -17.45
CA SER A 150 3.03 -3.52 -17.81
C SER A 150 2.87 -2.80 -19.15
N PHE A 151 2.11 -3.38 -20.08
CA PHE A 151 1.76 -2.73 -21.34
C PHE A 151 0.89 -1.49 -21.12
N LEU A 152 -0.17 -1.60 -20.30
CA LEU A 152 -1.06 -0.47 -20.03
C LEU A 152 -0.35 0.64 -19.26
N GLU A 153 0.42 0.28 -18.23
CA GLU A 153 1.23 1.22 -17.45
C GLU A 153 2.22 1.97 -18.32
N SER A 154 2.92 1.26 -19.22
CA SER A 154 3.84 1.87 -20.19
C SER A 154 3.11 2.80 -21.17
N LYS A 155 1.94 2.39 -21.70
CA LYS A 155 1.15 3.21 -22.64
C LYS A 155 0.59 4.47 -21.98
N LEU A 156 0.23 4.40 -20.70
CA LEU A 156 -0.26 5.53 -19.93
C LEU A 156 0.86 6.34 -19.26
N GLY A 157 2.12 5.91 -19.37
CA GLY A 157 3.21 6.55 -18.65
C GLY A 157 2.97 6.58 -17.13
N VAL A 158 2.54 5.45 -16.58
CA VAL A 158 2.19 5.27 -15.17
C VAL A 158 3.13 4.26 -14.52
N THR A 159 3.57 4.53 -13.31
CA THR A 159 4.32 3.59 -12.47
C THR A 159 3.81 3.65 -11.04
N HIS A 160 4.24 2.70 -10.22
CA HIS A 160 3.96 2.76 -8.79
C HIS A 160 4.72 3.92 -8.13
N TRP A 161 3.99 4.76 -7.39
CA TRP A 161 4.61 5.79 -6.57
C TRP A 161 5.23 5.15 -5.33
N SER A 162 6.47 5.50 -5.07
CA SER A 162 7.10 5.15 -3.81
C SER A 162 7.73 6.40 -3.21
N ALA A 163 7.56 6.55 -1.89
CA ALA A 163 8.21 7.66 -1.19
C ALA A 163 9.71 7.68 -1.50
N PRO A 164 10.30 8.85 -1.78
CA PRO A 164 11.75 8.94 -1.96
C PRO A 164 12.44 8.40 -0.70
N ILE A 165 13.47 7.59 -0.90
CA ILE A 165 14.33 7.14 0.17
C ILE A 165 15.03 8.39 0.70
N GLY A 166 14.81 8.75 1.97
CA GLY A 166 15.54 9.84 2.62
C GLY A 166 17.05 9.60 2.55
N ASN A 167 17.84 10.65 2.78
CA ASN A 167 19.30 10.57 2.71
C ASN A 167 19.82 9.38 3.53
N ILE A 168 20.33 8.37 2.82
CA ILE A 168 20.83 7.12 3.40
C ILE A 168 22.03 7.39 4.33
N GLY A 169 22.77 8.48 4.11
CA GLY A 169 23.98 8.83 4.85
C GLY A 169 23.80 9.11 6.34
N ASP A 170 22.57 9.49 6.79
CA ASP A 170 22.34 9.88 8.19
C ASP A 170 21.70 8.77 9.05
N LEU A 171 21.42 7.59 8.51
CA LEU A 171 20.61 6.56 9.17
C LEU A 171 21.37 5.32 9.61
N ASN A 172 22.70 5.25 9.50
CA ASN A 172 23.48 4.04 9.76
C ASN A 172 22.89 2.79 9.09
N VAL A 173 22.61 2.90 7.79
CA VAL A 173 22.03 1.82 6.99
C VAL A 173 23.12 0.81 6.64
N LEU A 174 22.87 -0.46 6.92
CA LEU A 174 23.76 -1.56 6.54
C LEU A 174 23.61 -1.89 5.06
N HIS A 175 22.36 -2.08 4.60
CA HIS A 175 22.03 -2.30 3.19
C HIS A 175 20.55 -2.00 2.90
N GLN A 176 20.21 -1.91 1.61
CA GLN A 176 18.82 -1.84 1.14
C GLN A 176 18.19 -3.23 1.17
N GLY A 177 16.88 -3.28 1.42
CA GLY A 177 16.11 -4.50 1.57
C GLY A 177 16.16 -5.05 2.99
N LEU A 178 15.52 -6.20 3.18
CA LEU A 178 15.47 -6.96 4.42
C LEU A 178 16.31 -8.23 4.26
N ASP A 179 16.90 -8.71 5.37
CA ASP A 179 17.63 -9.96 5.38
C ASP A 179 16.73 -11.16 5.00
N PHE A 180 17.33 -12.27 4.60
CA PHE A 180 16.63 -13.50 4.17
C PHE A 180 15.70 -13.33 2.97
N GLY A 181 15.87 -12.30 2.16
CA GLY A 181 15.01 -12.05 0.99
C GLY A 181 13.56 -11.73 1.34
N LEU A 182 13.29 -11.33 2.58
CA LEU A 182 11.96 -10.95 3.01
C LEU A 182 11.44 -9.75 2.22
N ALA A 183 10.22 -9.85 1.73
CA ALA A 183 9.56 -8.74 1.06
C ALA A 183 9.17 -7.65 2.07
N ALA A 184 9.12 -6.42 1.62
CA ALA A 184 8.51 -5.35 2.41
C ALA A 184 7.04 -5.70 2.69
N SER A 185 6.61 -5.58 3.96
CA SER A 185 5.21 -5.78 4.30
C SER A 185 4.36 -4.63 3.76
N ASP A 186 3.41 -4.92 2.93
CA ASP A 186 2.43 -3.97 2.41
C ASP A 186 1.17 -4.71 1.98
N GLU A 187 0.22 -4.77 2.86
CA GLU A 187 -1.09 -5.32 2.54
C GLU A 187 -1.75 -4.47 1.46
N GLU A 188 -2.37 -5.09 0.48
CA GLU A 188 -3.12 -4.41 -0.56
C GLU A 188 -4.48 -3.94 -0.02
N ASN A 189 -5.03 -2.87 -0.58
CA ASN A 189 -6.40 -2.48 -0.31
C ASN A 189 -7.36 -3.52 -0.91
N TRP A 190 -8.39 -3.92 -0.16
CA TRP A 190 -9.37 -4.88 -0.64
C TRP A 190 -10.02 -4.49 -1.97
N GLN A 191 -10.19 -3.19 -2.22
CA GLN A 191 -10.77 -2.67 -3.46
C GLN A 191 -9.90 -2.91 -4.70
N ASN A 192 -8.59 -3.12 -4.50
CA ASN A 192 -7.64 -3.42 -5.58
C ASN A 192 -7.58 -4.90 -5.94
N LEU A 193 -8.14 -5.76 -5.10
CA LEU A 193 -8.10 -7.20 -5.30
C LEU A 193 -9.22 -7.67 -6.23
N PRO A 194 -8.96 -8.66 -7.08
CA PRO A 194 -10.01 -9.40 -7.78
C PRO A 194 -10.94 -10.07 -6.75
N GLU A 195 -12.17 -10.36 -7.16
CA GLU A 195 -13.18 -10.90 -6.23
C GLU A 195 -12.79 -12.26 -5.65
N GLU A 196 -12.15 -13.09 -6.45
CA GLU A 196 -11.62 -14.39 -6.06
C GLU A 196 -10.58 -14.31 -4.94
N ASP A 197 -9.81 -13.22 -4.88
CA ASP A 197 -8.77 -12.99 -3.87
C ASP A 197 -9.33 -12.39 -2.56
N LEU A 198 -10.59 -11.97 -2.54
CA LEU A 198 -11.23 -11.47 -1.32
C LEU A 198 -11.59 -12.57 -0.33
N HIS A 199 -11.62 -13.83 -0.75
CA HIS A 199 -11.98 -14.96 0.10
C HIS A 199 -13.32 -14.76 0.85
N LEU A 200 -14.35 -14.26 0.15
CA LEU A 200 -15.67 -14.03 0.74
C LEU A 200 -16.21 -15.32 1.38
N GLY A 201 -16.71 -15.22 2.60
CA GLY A 201 -17.17 -16.37 3.38
C GLY A 201 -16.10 -17.05 4.24
N ALA A 202 -14.82 -16.74 4.06
CA ALA A 202 -13.75 -17.27 4.91
C ALA A 202 -13.73 -16.62 6.30
N LYS A 203 -13.30 -17.36 7.32
CA LYS A 203 -13.00 -16.79 8.63
C LYS A 203 -11.81 -15.81 8.53
N CYS A 204 -11.86 -14.75 9.30
CA CYS A 204 -10.75 -13.80 9.38
C CYS A 204 -10.56 -13.25 10.79
N LEU A 205 -9.30 -12.92 11.11
CA LEU A 205 -8.96 -12.11 12.26
C LEU A 205 -8.81 -10.66 11.80
N VAL A 206 -9.61 -9.77 12.38
CA VAL A 206 -9.57 -8.34 12.07
C VAL A 206 -8.69 -7.63 13.09
N THR A 207 -7.63 -6.99 12.64
CA THR A 207 -6.71 -6.23 13.49
C THR A 207 -6.73 -4.75 13.12
N LYS A 208 -6.46 -3.90 14.10
CA LYS A 208 -6.41 -2.45 13.88
C LYS A 208 -5.18 -2.08 13.05
N LYS A 209 -5.38 -1.33 11.98
CA LYS A 209 -4.27 -0.76 11.23
C LYS A 209 -3.77 0.49 11.97
N LEU A 210 -2.57 0.40 12.52
CA LEU A 210 -1.90 1.52 13.18
C LEU A 210 -1.18 2.37 12.12
N ASP A 211 -1.15 3.68 12.36
CA ASP A 211 -0.45 4.65 11.52
C ASP A 211 0.89 5.01 12.17
N GLY A 212 1.89 4.26 11.86
CA GLY A 212 3.25 4.42 12.37
C GLY A 212 4.28 4.34 11.26
N THR A 213 5.33 3.60 11.51
CA THR A 213 6.33 3.23 10.50
C THR A 213 6.64 1.74 10.62
N SER A 214 6.57 1.04 9.49
CA SER A 214 6.81 -0.41 9.43
C SER A 214 8.24 -0.74 9.88
N CYS A 215 8.36 -1.74 10.75
CA CYS A 215 9.62 -2.22 11.29
C CYS A 215 9.62 -3.76 11.32
N THR A 216 10.77 -4.34 11.01
CA THR A 216 10.99 -5.79 11.09
C THR A 216 12.18 -6.06 11.97
N VAL A 217 12.01 -6.97 12.93
CA VAL A 217 13.09 -7.53 13.76
C VAL A 217 13.31 -8.96 13.31
N ILE A 218 14.54 -9.30 12.93
CA ILE A 218 14.92 -10.66 12.50
C ILE A 218 15.92 -11.22 13.51
N CYS A 219 15.65 -12.42 14.01
CA CYS A 219 16.50 -13.08 15.00
C CYS A 219 16.84 -14.50 14.53
N GLN A 220 18.09 -14.91 14.79
CA GLN A 220 18.65 -16.19 14.40
C GLN A 220 19.04 -17.04 15.61
N PRO A 221 19.04 -18.37 15.49
CA PRO A 221 19.40 -19.26 16.61
C PRO A 221 20.87 -19.08 17.08
N ASN A 222 21.75 -18.66 16.17
CA ASN A 222 23.15 -18.36 16.48
C ASN A 222 23.35 -17.10 17.34
N GLY A 223 22.28 -16.33 17.60
CA GLY A 223 22.31 -15.10 18.38
C GLY A 223 22.49 -13.84 17.56
N GLU A 224 22.57 -13.94 16.23
CA GLU A 224 22.56 -12.77 15.35
C GLU A 224 21.15 -12.21 15.23
N TRP A 225 21.06 -10.91 15.04
CA TRP A 225 19.81 -10.21 14.84
C TRP A 225 20.00 -8.94 14.02
N SER A 226 18.92 -8.50 13.39
CA SER A 226 18.87 -7.24 12.66
C SER A 226 17.54 -6.53 12.86
N VAL A 227 17.54 -5.21 12.63
CA VAL A 227 16.36 -4.37 12.62
C VAL A 227 16.30 -3.66 11.29
N ALA A 228 15.15 -3.68 10.67
CA ALA A 228 14.92 -3.05 9.39
C ALA A 228 13.68 -2.15 9.43
N SER A 229 13.72 -1.04 8.69
CA SER A 229 12.53 -0.34 8.25
C SER A 229 11.86 -1.10 7.10
N ARG A 230 10.86 -0.53 6.48
CA ARG A 230 10.19 -1.15 5.31
C ARG A 230 11.15 -1.54 4.17
N ARG A 231 12.30 -0.83 4.02
CA ARG A 231 13.19 -0.95 2.84
C ARG A 231 14.68 -1.01 3.16
N MET A 232 15.07 -0.85 4.38
CA MET A 232 16.47 -0.70 4.77
C MET A 232 16.74 -1.43 6.07
N THR A 233 17.80 -2.23 6.08
CA THR A 233 18.36 -2.85 7.29
C THR A 233 19.39 -1.93 7.91
N PHE A 234 19.32 -1.72 9.22
CA PHE A 234 20.20 -0.82 9.96
C PHE A 234 21.47 -1.52 10.42
N ASN A 235 22.58 -0.77 10.46
CA ASN A 235 23.84 -1.22 11.06
C ASN A 235 23.80 -1.07 12.59
N VAL A 236 23.04 -1.94 13.23
CA VAL A 236 22.79 -1.85 14.69
C VAL A 236 24.08 -1.96 15.49
N LYS A 237 25.03 -2.81 15.08
CA LYS A 237 26.33 -2.98 15.76
C LYS A 237 27.13 -1.68 15.77
N GLN A 238 27.15 -0.97 14.65
CA GLN A 238 27.82 0.34 14.57
C GLN A 238 27.10 1.37 15.45
N MET A 239 25.76 1.42 15.37
CA MET A 239 24.96 2.36 16.17
C MET A 239 25.20 2.16 17.67
N GLU A 240 25.23 0.91 18.14
CA GLU A 240 25.53 0.59 19.55
C GLU A 240 26.96 1.02 19.95
N ALA A 241 27.94 0.76 19.07
CA ALA A 241 29.35 1.14 19.33
C ALA A 241 29.52 2.67 19.41
N GLU A 242 28.72 3.43 18.65
CA GLU A 242 28.72 4.89 18.62
C GLU A 242 27.78 5.53 19.68
N GLY A 243 27.05 4.72 20.46
CA GLY A 243 26.06 5.19 21.42
C GLY A 243 24.86 5.86 20.75
N GLN A 244 24.60 5.54 19.51
CA GLN A 244 23.49 6.08 18.72
C GLN A 244 22.29 5.13 18.73
N GLU A 245 21.11 5.68 18.60
CA GLU A 245 19.89 4.92 18.38
C GLU A 245 18.92 5.72 17.48
N ASN A 246 18.12 5.02 16.72
CA ASN A 246 17.01 5.61 16.00
C ASN A 246 15.67 5.10 16.58
N VAL A 247 14.55 5.58 16.03
CA VAL A 247 13.22 5.17 16.51
C VAL A 247 12.99 3.66 16.38
N TYR A 248 13.57 3.00 15.38
CA TYR A 248 13.40 1.57 15.17
C TYR A 248 14.16 0.76 16.26
N THR A 249 15.43 1.04 16.45
CA THR A 249 16.25 0.31 17.45
C THR A 249 15.79 0.59 18.88
N ARG A 250 15.29 1.81 19.16
CA ARG A 250 14.79 2.19 20.48
C ARG A 250 13.59 1.35 20.93
N TYR A 251 12.61 1.20 20.06
CA TYR A 251 11.33 0.57 20.41
C TYR A 251 11.31 -0.94 20.22
N THR A 252 12.33 -1.54 19.57
CA THR A 252 12.37 -2.98 19.30
C THR A 252 13.21 -3.79 20.31
N ARG A 253 13.82 -3.16 21.30
CA ARG A 253 14.73 -3.85 22.23
C ARG A 253 14.14 -5.10 22.89
N GLU A 254 12.88 -5.00 23.34
CA GLU A 254 12.20 -6.14 23.96
C GLU A 254 11.84 -7.22 22.93
N ALA A 255 11.42 -6.82 21.76
CA ALA A 255 11.15 -7.74 20.66
C ALA A 255 12.40 -8.48 20.18
N VAL A 256 13.57 -7.83 20.18
CA VAL A 256 14.86 -8.48 19.89
C VAL A 256 15.16 -9.56 20.93
N LYS A 257 15.02 -9.28 22.24
CA LYS A 257 15.25 -10.27 23.30
C LYS A 257 14.31 -11.47 23.17
N ALA A 258 13.03 -11.19 22.98
CA ALA A 258 12.01 -12.23 22.80
C ALA A 258 12.25 -13.06 21.54
N GLY A 259 12.56 -12.40 20.42
CA GLY A 259 12.88 -13.05 19.16
C GLY A 259 14.12 -13.94 19.22
N LEU A 260 15.19 -13.49 19.89
CA LEU A 260 16.40 -14.29 20.12
C LEU A 260 16.13 -15.49 21.03
N TRP A 261 15.31 -15.33 22.07
CA TRP A 261 14.88 -16.45 22.89
C TRP A 261 14.12 -17.48 22.07
N TYR A 262 13.10 -17.04 21.30
CA TYR A 262 12.27 -17.91 20.46
C TYR A 262 13.10 -18.63 19.40
N ALA A 263 14.00 -17.90 18.73
CA ALA A 263 14.87 -18.46 17.70
C ALA A 263 15.75 -19.60 18.25
N ARG A 264 16.31 -19.44 19.46
CA ARG A 264 17.14 -20.46 20.12
C ARG A 264 16.30 -21.63 20.59
N GLU A 265 15.17 -21.38 21.24
CA GLU A 265 14.29 -22.42 21.78
C GLU A 265 13.79 -23.37 20.69
N HIS A 266 13.41 -22.82 19.55
CA HIS A 266 12.84 -23.56 18.43
C HIS A 266 13.85 -23.91 17.33
N ASN A 267 15.08 -23.41 17.43
CA ASN A 267 16.13 -23.54 16.41
C ASN A 267 15.66 -23.08 15.02
N VAL A 268 15.05 -21.89 14.94
CA VAL A 268 14.49 -21.29 13.71
C VAL A 268 14.93 -19.85 13.54
N VAL A 269 14.99 -19.38 12.31
CA VAL A 269 15.02 -17.93 12.02
C VAL A 269 13.61 -17.39 12.14
N ILE A 270 13.43 -16.29 12.88
CA ILE A 270 12.16 -15.64 13.09
C ILE A 270 12.24 -14.16 12.71
N ALA A 271 11.22 -13.68 12.00
CA ALA A 271 11.02 -12.28 11.69
C ALA A 271 9.73 -11.78 12.36
N LEU A 272 9.86 -10.83 13.27
CA LEU A 272 8.73 -10.13 13.91
C LEU A 272 8.43 -8.87 13.12
N ARG A 273 7.28 -8.84 12.46
CA ARG A 273 6.77 -7.70 11.71
C ARG A 273 5.92 -6.83 12.61
N GLY A 274 6.13 -5.52 12.58
CA GLY A 274 5.35 -4.62 13.42
C GLY A 274 5.36 -3.18 12.94
N GLU A 275 4.62 -2.37 13.66
CA GLU A 275 4.52 -0.93 13.46
C GLU A 275 5.16 -0.21 14.65
N VAL A 276 6.14 0.66 14.40
CA VAL A 276 6.64 1.58 15.42
C VAL A 276 5.75 2.81 15.43
N CYS A 277 5.07 3.03 16.55
CA CYS A 277 4.24 4.20 16.80
C CYS A 277 4.89 5.05 17.90
N CYS A 278 5.02 6.35 17.66
CA CYS A 278 5.42 7.32 18.68
C CYS A 278 5.11 8.74 18.21
N SER A 279 5.22 9.72 19.11
CA SER A 279 4.89 11.12 18.82
C SER A 279 5.74 11.79 17.73
N THR A 280 6.89 11.22 17.40
CA THR A 280 7.81 11.72 16.36
C THR A 280 7.62 11.05 15.02
N VAL A 281 6.86 9.96 14.97
CA VAL A 281 6.52 9.22 13.75
C VAL A 281 5.14 9.64 13.30
N GLN A 282 4.98 9.98 12.03
CA GLN A 282 3.76 10.51 11.43
C GLN A 282 3.26 11.78 12.13
N LYS A 283 3.29 12.90 11.43
CA LYS A 283 2.92 14.24 11.99
C LYS A 283 1.41 14.39 12.25
N PHE A 284 0.60 13.40 11.88
CA PHE A 284 -0.86 13.48 11.95
C PHE A 284 -1.39 12.80 13.20
N GLY A 285 -1.93 13.53 14.01
CA GLY A 285 -2.50 13.60 15.30
C GLY A 285 -3.30 12.44 15.90
N ILE A 286 -3.48 11.29 15.28
CA ILE A 286 -4.15 10.14 15.91
C ILE A 286 -3.19 9.36 16.80
N ASN A 287 -1.91 9.34 16.47
CA ASN A 287 -0.85 8.75 17.33
C ASN A 287 -0.41 9.69 18.48
N LYS A 288 -1.12 10.78 18.72
CA LYS A 288 -0.93 11.60 19.92
C LYS A 288 -1.41 10.93 21.19
N ASP A 289 -2.11 9.82 21.04
CA ASP A 289 -2.49 9.00 22.17
C ASP A 289 -1.21 8.44 22.82
N LYS A 290 -0.94 8.82 24.06
CA LYS A 290 0.27 8.41 24.79
C LYS A 290 0.39 6.90 24.95
N ASP A 291 -0.72 6.17 24.75
CA ASP A 291 -0.80 4.71 24.84
C ASP A 291 -0.28 4.01 23.57
N LEU A 292 -0.22 4.69 22.43
CA LEU A 292 0.34 4.18 21.17
C LEU A 292 1.84 4.49 21.04
N ASN A 293 2.63 4.22 22.07
CA ASN A 293 4.07 4.43 22.08
C ASN A 293 4.79 3.08 22.19
N GLY A 294 5.45 2.63 21.12
CA GLY A 294 6.17 1.36 21.10
C GLY A 294 6.21 0.68 19.74
N PHE A 295 6.67 -0.56 19.75
CA PHE A 295 6.65 -1.48 18.62
C PHE A 295 5.48 -2.44 18.80
N PHE A 296 4.56 -2.44 17.84
CA PHE A 296 3.33 -3.24 17.86
C PHE A 296 3.42 -4.33 16.80
N ILE A 297 3.56 -5.57 17.22
CA ILE A 297 3.69 -6.74 16.34
C ILE A 297 2.34 -7.00 15.65
N TYR A 298 2.35 -7.14 14.33
CA TYR A 298 1.19 -7.49 13.52
C TYR A 298 1.40 -8.75 12.68
N GLY A 299 2.62 -9.29 12.65
CA GLY A 299 2.94 -10.47 11.88
C GLY A 299 4.22 -11.15 12.36
N VAL A 300 4.32 -12.43 12.05
CA VAL A 300 5.49 -13.26 12.28
C VAL A 300 5.75 -14.07 11.02
N GLU A 301 7.00 -14.13 10.59
CA GLU A 301 7.42 -14.97 9.47
C GLU A 301 8.59 -15.86 9.90
N PHE A 302 8.68 -17.03 9.28
CA PHE A 302 9.76 -17.99 9.45
C PHE A 302 10.47 -18.19 8.11
N PRO A 303 11.46 -17.34 7.76
CA PRO A 303 12.01 -17.26 6.40
C PRO A 303 12.55 -18.56 5.81
N GLU A 304 13.03 -19.45 6.66
CA GLU A 304 13.62 -20.74 6.28
C GLU A 304 12.62 -21.91 6.31
N ALA A 305 11.36 -21.67 6.71
CA ALA A 305 10.36 -22.73 6.69
C ALA A 305 10.03 -23.15 5.25
N GLU A 306 9.87 -24.47 5.05
CA GLU A 306 9.49 -25.04 3.74
C GLU A 306 7.99 -24.84 3.47
N ASP A 307 7.16 -24.96 4.53
CA ASP A 307 5.72 -24.75 4.43
C ASP A 307 5.43 -23.26 4.22
N PHE A 308 4.78 -22.94 3.12
CA PHE A 308 4.48 -21.57 2.75
C PHE A 308 3.64 -20.84 3.81
N TYR A 309 2.63 -21.48 4.37
CA TYR A 309 1.75 -20.84 5.33
C TYR A 309 2.46 -20.55 6.64
N VAL A 310 3.30 -21.48 7.07
CA VAL A 310 4.18 -21.28 8.24
C VAL A 310 5.20 -20.20 7.96
N LYS A 311 5.85 -20.25 6.77
CA LYS A 311 6.86 -19.27 6.36
C LYS A 311 6.33 -17.83 6.44
N HIS A 312 5.13 -17.60 6.00
CA HIS A 312 4.52 -16.27 5.95
C HIS A 312 3.59 -15.98 7.13
N GLY A 313 3.52 -16.87 8.13
CA GLY A 313 2.69 -16.67 9.31
C GLY A 313 1.21 -16.49 9.01
N VAL A 314 0.67 -17.25 8.05
CA VAL A 314 -0.73 -17.13 7.64
C VAL A 314 -1.65 -17.62 8.75
N TYR A 315 -2.73 -16.87 9.01
CA TYR A 315 -3.72 -17.21 10.02
C TYR A 315 -4.31 -18.62 9.77
N GLY A 316 -4.43 -19.41 10.85
CA GLY A 316 -4.86 -20.80 10.75
C GLY A 316 -3.79 -21.81 10.36
N SER A 317 -2.54 -21.37 10.12
CA SER A 317 -1.39 -22.27 9.86
C SER A 317 -0.82 -22.90 11.14
N GLY A 318 -1.33 -22.52 12.32
CA GLY A 318 -0.77 -22.88 13.63
C GLY A 318 0.49 -22.09 14.03
N LYS A 319 0.88 -21.10 13.21
CA LYS A 319 2.04 -20.21 13.45
C LYS A 319 1.66 -18.74 13.27
N HIS A 320 0.41 -18.39 13.61
CA HIS A 320 -0.04 -17.00 13.57
C HIS A 320 0.68 -16.16 14.63
N PHE A 321 0.87 -14.86 14.33
CA PHE A 321 1.65 -13.98 15.20
C PHE A 321 1.13 -13.92 16.65
N THR A 322 -0.19 -14.01 16.85
CA THR A 322 -0.79 -13.99 18.19
C THR A 322 -0.35 -15.19 19.05
N ASP A 323 -0.17 -16.35 18.43
CA ASP A 323 0.21 -17.57 19.16
C ASP A 323 1.69 -17.54 19.53
N VAL A 324 2.53 -17.07 18.59
CA VAL A 324 3.96 -16.89 18.82
C VAL A 324 4.21 -15.84 19.91
N VAL A 325 3.48 -14.72 19.88
CA VAL A 325 3.61 -13.66 20.90
C VAL A 325 3.15 -14.18 22.27
N LYS A 326 2.05 -14.92 22.37
CA LYS A 326 1.61 -15.54 23.65
C LYS A 326 2.66 -16.48 24.24
N GLU A 327 3.36 -17.24 23.38
CA GLU A 327 4.44 -18.12 23.83
C GLU A 327 5.63 -17.30 24.40
N MET A 328 6.02 -16.23 23.73
CA MET A 328 7.04 -15.31 24.22
C MET A 328 6.61 -14.62 25.55
N GLU A 329 5.34 -14.20 25.65
CA GLU A 329 4.80 -13.62 26.87
C GLU A 329 4.78 -14.62 28.02
N ALA A 330 4.44 -15.89 27.76
CA ALA A 330 4.53 -16.97 28.75
C ALA A 330 5.95 -17.21 29.24
N ALA A 331 6.96 -16.92 28.41
CA ALA A 331 8.38 -16.95 28.79
C ALA A 331 8.85 -15.68 29.54
N GLY A 332 7.95 -14.72 29.78
CA GLY A 332 8.21 -13.52 30.59
C GLY A 332 8.55 -12.26 29.82
N PHE A 333 8.44 -12.24 28.50
CA PHE A 333 8.67 -11.03 27.69
C PHE A 333 7.41 -10.14 27.66
N CYS A 334 7.63 -8.81 27.70
CA CYS A 334 6.54 -7.84 27.63
C CYS A 334 6.45 -7.26 26.22
N LEU A 335 5.57 -7.83 25.41
CA LEU A 335 5.39 -7.45 24.01
C LEU A 335 4.09 -6.68 23.80
N LYS A 336 4.06 -5.87 22.75
CA LYS A 336 2.83 -5.20 22.30
C LYS A 336 2.43 -5.75 20.93
N THR A 337 1.15 -6.00 20.77
CA THR A 337 0.57 -6.37 19.47
C THR A 337 -0.38 -5.29 18.98
N VAL A 338 -0.64 -5.27 17.68
CA VAL A 338 -1.75 -4.48 17.17
C VAL A 338 -3.04 -4.96 17.79
N PRO A 339 -3.97 -4.05 18.16
CA PRO A 339 -5.24 -4.46 18.77
C PRO A 339 -6.04 -5.36 17.85
N VAL A 340 -6.47 -6.50 18.37
CA VAL A 340 -7.48 -7.35 17.71
C VAL A 340 -8.83 -6.68 17.88
N VAL A 341 -9.53 -6.45 16.77
CA VAL A 341 -10.86 -5.84 16.76
C VAL A 341 -11.93 -6.93 16.98
N CYS A 342 -11.90 -7.98 16.17
CA CYS A 342 -12.79 -9.13 16.26
C CYS A 342 -12.29 -10.30 15.40
N GLU A 343 -12.86 -11.48 15.66
CA GLU A 343 -12.93 -12.57 14.68
C GLU A 343 -14.25 -12.45 13.91
N SER A 344 -14.24 -12.66 12.62
CA SER A 344 -15.39 -12.47 11.75
C SER A 344 -15.32 -13.39 10.52
N VAL A 345 -16.29 -13.22 9.65
CA VAL A 345 -16.33 -13.83 8.32
C VAL A 345 -16.23 -12.70 7.29
N VAL A 346 -15.37 -12.90 6.31
CA VAL A 346 -15.18 -11.90 5.26
C VAL A 346 -16.47 -11.69 4.48
N SER A 347 -16.94 -10.46 4.44
CA SER A 347 -18.08 -10.03 3.63
C SER A 347 -17.87 -8.63 3.08
N ARG A 348 -18.61 -8.26 2.03
CA ARG A 348 -18.54 -6.91 1.46
C ARG A 348 -19.05 -5.85 2.44
N GLU A 349 -20.03 -6.20 3.26
CA GLU A 349 -20.58 -5.35 4.32
C GLU A 349 -19.53 -5.05 5.37
N LEU A 350 -18.79 -6.07 5.84
CA LEU A 350 -17.70 -5.92 6.78
C LEU A 350 -16.60 -4.98 6.23
N LEU A 351 -16.20 -5.20 4.98
CA LEU A 351 -15.16 -4.39 4.33
C LEU A 351 -15.61 -2.94 4.21
N LYS A 352 -16.87 -2.71 3.80
CA LYS A 352 -17.44 -1.38 3.68
C LYS A 352 -17.61 -0.71 5.04
N GLU A 353 -18.03 -1.43 6.06
CA GLU A 353 -18.17 -0.90 7.42
C GLU A 353 -16.87 -0.22 7.89
N TYR A 354 -15.72 -0.88 7.70
CA TYR A 354 -14.43 -0.31 8.11
C TYR A 354 -13.96 0.83 7.19
N ASN A 355 -14.31 0.76 5.92
CA ASN A 355 -14.03 1.84 4.96
C ASN A 355 -14.81 3.13 5.31
N ASP A 356 -15.99 3.01 5.88
CA ASP A 356 -16.89 4.12 6.25
C ASP A 356 -16.68 4.63 7.69
N LYS A 357 -15.75 4.05 8.47
CA LYS A 357 -15.45 4.52 9.84
C LYS A 357 -14.96 5.98 9.83
N PRO A 358 -15.31 6.78 10.85
CA PRO A 358 -14.79 8.15 10.98
C PRO A 358 -13.29 8.13 11.27
N ALA A 359 -12.57 9.18 10.88
CA ALA A 359 -11.12 9.30 11.10
C ALA A 359 -10.72 9.20 12.58
N SER A 360 -11.60 9.59 13.51
CA SER A 360 -11.37 9.44 14.96
C SER A 360 -11.24 7.98 15.39
N TRP A 361 -11.75 7.04 14.59
CA TRP A 361 -11.62 5.60 14.85
C TRP A 361 -10.21 5.06 14.50
N GLY A 362 -9.48 5.70 13.58
CA GLY A 362 -8.13 5.34 13.13
C GLY A 362 -8.02 5.15 11.63
N GLU A 363 -6.85 4.68 11.16
CA GLU A 363 -6.56 4.51 9.73
C GLU A 363 -7.46 3.45 9.07
N GLY A 364 -7.80 2.38 9.79
CA GLY A 364 -8.57 1.27 9.26
C GLY A 364 -8.23 -0.05 9.95
N VAL A 365 -8.41 -1.14 9.23
CA VAL A 365 -8.12 -2.50 9.69
C VAL A 365 -7.29 -3.27 8.67
N VAL A 366 -6.65 -4.33 9.15
CA VAL A 366 -6.11 -5.41 8.35
C VAL A 366 -6.92 -6.67 8.65
N LEU A 367 -7.40 -7.34 7.61
CA LEU A 367 -8.04 -8.64 7.69
C LEU A 367 -6.98 -9.72 7.43
N ASN A 368 -6.78 -10.59 8.39
CA ASN A 368 -5.94 -11.77 8.26
C ASN A 368 -6.86 -12.97 7.98
N ILE A 369 -6.76 -13.53 6.79
CA ILE A 369 -7.68 -14.57 6.30
C ILE A 369 -7.22 -15.94 6.80
N SER A 370 -8.16 -16.75 7.32
CA SER A 370 -7.85 -18.11 7.73
C SER A 370 -7.64 -19.03 6.54
N CYS A 371 -6.54 -19.80 6.59
CA CYS A 371 -6.26 -20.83 5.62
C CYS A 371 -6.82 -22.23 6.00
N GLU A 372 -7.64 -22.32 7.06
CA GLU A 372 -8.24 -23.59 7.46
C GLU A 372 -9.04 -24.24 6.31
N GLY A 373 -8.69 -25.48 5.99
CA GLY A 373 -9.38 -26.25 4.95
C GLY A 373 -9.02 -25.88 3.50
N VAL A 374 -8.12 -24.96 3.30
CA VAL A 374 -7.66 -24.58 1.94
C VAL A 374 -6.57 -25.52 1.45
N LYS A 375 -6.76 -26.09 0.25
CA LYS A 375 -5.75 -26.95 -0.36
C LYS A 375 -4.62 -26.09 -0.97
N PRO A 376 -3.35 -26.50 -0.88
CA PRO A 376 -2.22 -25.77 -1.44
C PRO A 376 -2.32 -25.44 -2.93
N SER A 377 -3.08 -26.24 -3.70
CA SER A 377 -3.28 -26.05 -5.14
C SER A 377 -4.25 -24.91 -5.52
N THR A 378 -4.97 -24.34 -4.56
CA THR A 378 -5.88 -23.20 -4.78
C THR A 378 -5.28 -21.91 -4.23
N PHE A 379 -4.00 -21.79 -4.32
CA PHE A 379 -3.21 -20.77 -3.72
C PHE A 379 -3.38 -19.41 -4.41
N SER A 380 -4.19 -18.54 -3.86
CA SER A 380 -4.05 -17.11 -4.02
C SER A 380 -2.98 -16.60 -3.04
N ALA A 381 -2.04 -15.80 -3.52
CA ALA A 381 -0.96 -15.27 -2.69
C ALA A 381 -1.44 -14.23 -1.65
N VAL A 382 -2.73 -13.92 -1.58
CA VAL A 382 -3.30 -12.86 -0.75
C VAL A 382 -4.02 -13.45 0.45
N TRP A 383 -3.34 -13.45 1.62
CA TRP A 383 -3.90 -13.92 2.88
C TRP A 383 -4.10 -12.80 3.90
N SER A 384 -3.73 -11.59 3.55
CA SER A 384 -4.03 -10.39 4.30
C SER A 384 -4.26 -9.22 3.36
N TYR A 385 -5.19 -8.36 3.71
CA TYR A 385 -5.42 -7.10 3.00
C TYR A 385 -6.07 -6.07 3.93
N LYS A 386 -5.98 -4.81 3.53
CA LYS A 386 -6.44 -3.70 4.36
C LYS A 386 -7.76 -3.12 3.87
N SER A 387 -8.57 -2.64 4.82
CA SER A 387 -9.68 -1.72 4.58
C SER A 387 -9.39 -0.41 5.30
N LYS A 388 -9.15 0.66 4.54
CA LYS A 388 -8.82 1.97 5.09
C LYS A 388 -10.05 2.87 5.18
N SER A 389 -10.15 3.62 6.28
CA SER A 389 -11.17 4.65 6.44
C SER A 389 -10.98 5.76 5.41
N GLN A 390 -12.03 6.04 4.63
CA GLN A 390 -12.02 7.14 3.66
C GLN A 390 -11.88 8.50 4.36
N ASP A 391 -12.57 8.70 5.49
CA ASP A 391 -12.49 9.93 6.27
C ASP A 391 -11.08 10.15 6.85
N TYR A 392 -10.41 9.08 7.27
CA TYR A 392 -9.02 9.15 7.71
C TYR A 392 -8.08 9.59 6.58
N LEU A 393 -8.15 8.93 5.42
CA LEU A 393 -7.35 9.25 4.25
C LEU A 393 -7.53 10.72 3.82
N MET A 394 -8.69 11.30 4.07
CA MET A 394 -8.97 12.71 3.77
C MET A 394 -8.35 13.70 4.76
N LYS A 395 -8.11 13.31 6.01
CA LYS A 395 -7.56 14.18 7.07
C LYS A 395 -6.03 14.20 7.11
N ILE A 396 -5.40 13.16 6.57
CA ILE A 396 -3.93 13.04 6.52
C ILE A 396 -3.30 13.89 5.40
N LYS A 397 -4.09 14.37 4.46
CA LYS A 397 -3.61 15.05 3.22
C LYS A 397 -3.59 16.56 3.31
#